data_169a3234f897118c762c72f84945c6c7
#
_entry.id   169a3234f897118c762c72f84945c6c7
#
_cell.length_a   1.000
_cell.length_b   1.000
_cell.length_c   1.000
_cell.angle_alpha   90.00
_cell.angle_beta   90.00
_cell.angle_gamma   90.00
#
_symmetry.space_group_name_H-M   'P 1'
#
loop_
_entity.id
_entity.type
_entity.pdbx_description
1 polymer ?
#
loop_
_entity_poly.entity_id
_entity_poly.type
_entity_poly.pdbx_seq_one_letter_code
_entity_poly.pdbx_strand_id
1 'polypeptide(L)'
;MQLNDGRVVTNLIVQALNNEDITIYGDGSQTRSFSYVDDTVAGILALMESDKYDVFNIGNPNEMSIKELSTVILKLTDSKSQLIYKDLPNDDPKQRKPDITKAKENLNWEPNVDLESGLTLTIDWIKKELTK
;
A
#
# COMPACT_ATOMS: atom_id res chain seq x y z
N MET A 1 -7.51 7.56 -4.99
CA MET A 1 -6.30 8.05 -4.31
C MET A 1 -5.86 9.31 -5.03
N GLN A 2 -5.59 10.38 -4.30
CA GLN A 2 -5.12 11.64 -4.90
C GLN A 2 -3.60 11.74 -4.79
N LEU A 3 -2.94 12.44 -5.72
CA LEU A 3 -1.48 12.54 -5.73
C LEU A 3 -0.90 13.22 -4.48
N ASN A 4 -1.67 14.09 -3.84
CA ASN A 4 -1.26 14.87 -2.66
C ASN A 4 -2.05 14.50 -1.40
N ASP A 5 -2.50 13.24 -1.27
CA ASP A 5 -3.31 12.81 -0.12
C ASP A 5 -2.50 12.46 1.14
N GLY A 6 -1.18 12.62 1.09
CA GLY A 6 -0.28 12.37 2.22
C GLY A 6 -0.03 10.89 2.53
N ARG A 7 -0.53 9.98 1.72
CA ARG A 7 -0.33 8.54 1.93
C ARG A 7 1.05 8.10 1.47
N VAL A 8 1.63 7.18 2.23
CA VAL A 8 3.02 6.75 2.02
C VAL A 8 3.27 6.24 0.60
N VAL A 9 2.43 5.36 0.06
CA VAL A 9 2.65 4.78 -1.28
C VAL A 9 2.64 5.85 -2.36
N THR A 10 1.65 6.74 -2.33
CA THR A 10 1.54 7.84 -3.30
C THR A 10 2.73 8.76 -3.23
N ASN A 11 3.11 9.20 -2.02
CA ASN A 11 4.26 10.09 -1.84
C ASN A 11 5.56 9.48 -2.37
N LEU A 12 5.84 8.22 -2.01
CA LEU A 12 7.06 7.54 -2.45
C LEU A 12 7.10 7.37 -3.97
N ILE A 13 5.97 7.02 -4.60
CA ILE A 13 5.92 6.86 -6.06
C ILE A 13 6.10 8.20 -6.77
N VAL A 14 5.43 9.27 -6.31
CA VAL A 14 5.57 10.61 -6.92
C VAL A 14 7.01 11.12 -6.79
N GLN A 15 7.62 11.01 -5.61
CA GLN A 15 9.01 11.37 -5.40
C GLN A 15 9.95 10.58 -6.32
N ALA A 16 9.75 9.26 -6.41
CA ALA A 16 10.56 8.39 -7.28
C ALA A 16 10.42 8.76 -8.76
N LEU A 17 9.21 9.01 -9.24
CA LEU A 17 8.97 9.38 -10.65
C LEU A 17 9.57 10.73 -11.02
N ASN A 18 9.63 11.65 -10.07
CA ASN A 18 10.25 12.97 -10.26
C ASN A 18 11.77 12.98 -10.01
N ASN A 19 12.36 11.84 -9.63
CA ASN A 19 13.75 11.74 -9.17
C ASN A 19 14.07 12.69 -7.99
N GLU A 20 13.07 12.96 -7.17
CA GLU A 20 13.21 13.68 -5.90
C GLU A 20 13.67 12.71 -4.80
N ASP A 21 14.29 13.24 -3.73
CA ASP A 21 14.65 12.42 -2.59
C ASP A 21 13.42 11.74 -1.96
N ILE A 22 13.54 10.44 -1.71
CA ILE A 22 12.48 9.67 -1.05
C ILE A 22 12.56 9.87 0.45
N THR A 23 11.51 10.43 1.02
CA THR A 23 11.42 10.71 2.46
C THR A 23 10.95 9.49 3.23
N ILE A 24 11.78 9.02 4.15
CA ILE A 24 11.45 7.97 5.11
C ILE A 24 11.37 8.59 6.51
N TYR A 25 10.24 8.36 7.20
CA TYR A 25 10.08 8.81 8.58
C TYR A 25 10.60 7.74 9.55
N GLY A 26 11.41 8.15 10.52
CA GLY A 26 12.13 7.24 11.40
C GLY A 26 13.25 6.53 10.66
N ASP A 27 13.51 5.28 11.03
CA ASP A 27 14.53 4.42 10.39
C ASP A 27 13.97 3.55 9.25
N GLY A 28 12.67 3.66 8.96
CA GLY A 28 11.99 2.87 7.94
C GLY A 28 11.64 1.44 8.34
N SER A 29 11.85 1.06 9.60
CA SER A 29 11.55 -0.29 10.12
C SER A 29 10.07 -0.52 10.42
N GLN A 30 9.27 0.55 10.53
CA GLN A 30 7.83 0.41 10.70
C GLN A 30 7.22 -0.38 9.53
N THR A 31 6.31 -1.29 9.85
CA THR A 31 5.67 -2.15 8.85
C THR A 31 4.25 -1.72 8.56
N ARG A 32 3.82 -1.95 7.34
CA ARG A 32 2.45 -1.73 6.87
C ARG A 32 2.03 -2.89 5.98
N SER A 33 0.74 -3.09 5.90
CA SER A 33 0.13 -4.03 4.95
C SER A 33 -0.57 -3.23 3.87
N PHE A 34 -0.31 -3.59 2.62
CA PHE A 34 -0.86 -2.89 1.46
C PHE A 34 -1.77 -3.84 0.69
N SER A 35 -2.97 -3.37 0.38
CA SER A 35 -3.96 -4.11 -0.41
C SER A 35 -4.21 -3.38 -1.73
N TYR A 36 -4.19 -4.13 -2.83
CA TYR A 36 -4.59 -3.57 -4.12
C TYR A 36 -6.10 -3.35 -4.17
N VAL A 37 -6.51 -2.31 -4.87
CA VAL A 37 -7.92 -1.87 -4.86
C VAL A 37 -8.89 -2.94 -5.34
N ASP A 38 -8.53 -3.73 -6.35
CA ASP A 38 -9.40 -4.78 -6.88
C ASP A 38 -9.67 -5.88 -5.84
N ASP A 39 -8.66 -6.26 -5.04
CA ASP A 39 -8.84 -7.20 -3.93
C ASP A 39 -9.79 -6.65 -2.87
N THR A 40 -9.65 -5.37 -2.54
CA THR A 40 -10.53 -4.71 -1.56
C THR A 40 -11.96 -4.63 -2.09
N VAL A 41 -12.16 -4.25 -3.35
CA VAL A 41 -13.49 -4.21 -3.99
C VAL A 41 -14.11 -5.60 -4.04
N ALA A 42 -13.35 -6.63 -4.41
CA ALA A 42 -13.82 -8.02 -4.41
C ALA A 42 -14.27 -8.49 -3.01
N GLY A 43 -13.54 -8.10 -1.96
CA GLY A 43 -13.93 -8.39 -0.58
C GLY A 43 -15.23 -7.69 -0.15
N ILE A 44 -15.39 -6.43 -0.52
CA ILE A 44 -16.63 -5.67 -0.27
C ILE A 44 -17.82 -6.30 -1.00
N LEU A 45 -17.66 -6.66 -2.28
CA LEU A 45 -18.70 -7.33 -3.06
C LEU A 45 -19.07 -8.70 -2.47
N ALA A 46 -18.08 -9.49 -2.05
CA ALA A 46 -18.33 -10.77 -1.39
C ALA A 46 -19.16 -10.61 -0.11
N LEU A 47 -18.89 -9.55 0.68
CA LEU A 47 -19.70 -9.23 1.86
C LEU A 47 -21.11 -8.79 1.48
N MET A 48 -21.26 -7.94 0.48
CA MET A 48 -22.58 -7.46 0.01
C MET A 48 -23.47 -8.59 -0.51
N GLU A 49 -22.89 -9.57 -1.19
CA GLU A 49 -23.59 -10.74 -1.74
C GLU A 49 -23.83 -11.84 -0.70
N SER A 50 -23.19 -11.76 0.48
CA SER A 50 -23.35 -12.71 1.55
C SER A 50 -24.63 -12.47 2.36
N ASP A 51 -25.04 -13.46 3.12
CA ASP A 51 -26.11 -13.37 4.13
C ASP A 51 -25.58 -12.99 5.54
N LYS A 52 -24.32 -12.54 5.61
CA LYS A 52 -23.66 -12.20 6.87
C LYS A 52 -23.91 -10.74 7.27
N TYR A 53 -24.33 -10.54 8.50
CA TYR A 53 -24.55 -9.22 9.11
C TYR A 53 -23.54 -9.02 10.25
N ASP A 54 -22.27 -8.83 9.90
CA ASP A 54 -21.20 -8.77 10.88
C ASP A 54 -20.06 -7.86 10.37
N VAL A 55 -19.08 -7.61 11.23
CA VAL A 55 -17.88 -6.83 10.90
C VAL A 55 -16.80 -7.76 10.36
N PHE A 56 -16.23 -7.41 9.22
CA PHE A 56 -15.14 -8.12 8.58
C PHE A 56 -13.96 -7.21 8.29
N ASN A 57 -12.75 -7.69 8.54
CA ASN A 57 -11.54 -7.03 8.06
C ASN A 57 -11.26 -7.48 6.62
N ILE A 58 -11.17 -6.50 5.72
CA ILE A 58 -10.80 -6.71 4.32
C ILE A 58 -9.46 -6.02 4.09
N GLY A 59 -8.44 -6.76 3.74
CA GLY A 59 -7.09 -6.24 3.53
C GLY A 59 -6.12 -7.35 3.17
N ASN A 60 -4.84 -7.02 3.13
CA ASN A 60 -3.78 -7.99 2.88
C ASN A 60 -2.94 -8.18 4.16
N PRO A 61 -2.81 -9.39 4.72
CA PRO A 61 -2.06 -9.61 5.95
C PRO A 61 -0.54 -9.63 5.77
N ASN A 62 -0.05 -9.58 4.54
CA ASN A 62 1.39 -9.55 4.29
C ASN A 62 1.97 -8.18 4.64
N GLU A 63 2.92 -8.15 5.56
CA GLU A 63 3.58 -6.95 6.02
C GLU A 63 4.86 -6.67 5.26
N MET A 64 5.19 -5.39 5.14
CA MET A 64 6.43 -4.91 4.57
C MET A 64 6.89 -3.67 5.33
N SER A 65 8.19 -3.52 5.54
CA SER A 65 8.74 -2.28 6.09
C SER A 65 8.67 -1.16 5.05
N ILE A 66 8.63 0.08 5.52
CA ILE A 66 8.64 1.26 4.63
C ILE A 66 9.93 1.31 3.82
N LYS A 67 11.04 0.88 4.41
CA LYS A 67 12.33 0.80 3.72
C LYS A 67 12.30 -0.20 2.55
N GLU A 68 11.76 -1.40 2.77
CA GLU A 68 11.60 -2.41 1.72
C GLU A 68 10.66 -1.90 0.61
N LEU A 69 9.53 -1.29 0.98
CA LEU A 69 8.61 -0.68 0.03
C LEU A 69 9.30 0.36 -0.85
N SER A 70 10.11 1.23 -0.25
CA SER A 70 10.87 2.25 -0.98
C SER A 70 11.84 1.62 -1.99
N THR A 71 12.52 0.54 -1.61
CA THR A 71 13.44 -0.19 -2.48
C THR A 71 12.71 -0.79 -3.68
N VAL A 72 11.54 -1.40 -3.47
CA VAL A 72 10.73 -1.96 -4.56
C VAL A 72 10.25 -0.85 -5.50
N ILE A 73 9.79 0.28 -4.97
CA ILE A 73 9.33 1.43 -5.79
C ILE A 73 10.49 1.99 -6.63
N LEU A 74 11.67 2.17 -6.05
CA LEU A 74 12.86 2.63 -6.79
C LEU A 74 13.19 1.69 -7.95
N LYS A 75 13.15 0.39 -7.71
CA LYS A 75 13.39 -0.63 -8.75
C LYS A 75 12.35 -0.54 -9.88
N LEU A 76 11.05 -0.48 -9.52
CA LEU A 76 9.97 -0.47 -10.50
C LEU A 76 9.87 0.83 -11.31
N THR A 77 10.35 1.93 -10.77
CA THR A 77 10.36 3.25 -11.44
C THR A 77 11.67 3.54 -12.16
N ASP A 78 12.69 2.69 -11.98
CA ASP A 78 14.07 2.94 -12.44
C ASP A 78 14.57 4.33 -11.99
N SER A 79 14.21 4.71 -10.77
CA SER A 79 14.51 6.04 -10.22
C SER A 79 15.92 6.11 -9.66
N LYS A 80 16.53 7.30 -9.79
CA LYS A 80 17.83 7.64 -9.20
C LYS A 80 17.70 8.35 -7.86
N SER A 81 16.50 8.42 -7.30
CA SER A 81 16.22 9.05 -6.02
C SER A 81 17.03 8.43 -4.89
N GLN A 82 17.45 9.26 -3.94
CA GLN A 82 18.11 8.84 -2.71
C GLN A 82 17.11 8.77 -1.56
N LEU A 83 17.39 7.90 -0.57
CA LEU A 83 16.60 7.82 0.64
C LEU A 83 17.09 8.88 1.63
N ILE A 84 16.20 9.74 2.11
CA ILE A 84 16.45 10.66 3.23
C ILE A 84 15.55 10.31 4.40
N TYR A 85 16.05 10.51 5.61
CA TYR A 85 15.35 10.13 6.84
C TYR A 85 14.94 11.38 7.60
N LYS A 86 13.69 11.42 8.06
CA LYS A 86 13.12 12.48 8.90
C LYS A 86 12.57 11.89 10.18
N ASP A 87 12.36 12.74 11.19
CA ASP A 87 11.82 12.30 12.47
C ASP A 87 10.42 11.69 12.32
N LEU A 88 10.22 10.54 12.98
CA LEU A 88 8.94 9.86 13.00
C LEU A 88 7.95 10.64 13.87
N PRO A 89 6.71 10.91 13.39
CA PRO A 89 5.66 11.45 14.24
C PRO A 89 5.38 10.55 15.45
N ASN A 90 5.15 11.16 16.62
CA ASN A 90 5.00 10.43 17.89
C ASN A 90 3.85 9.41 17.91
N ASP A 91 2.83 9.63 17.07
CA ASP A 91 1.61 8.81 17.02
C ASP A 91 1.59 7.79 15.87
N ASP A 92 2.71 7.60 15.16
CA ASP A 92 2.74 6.63 14.05
C ASP A 92 2.91 5.20 14.58
N PRO A 93 1.93 4.31 14.37
CA PRO A 93 2.03 2.94 14.84
C PRO A 93 3.19 2.20 14.19
N LYS A 94 3.96 1.43 14.97
CA LYS A 94 5.07 0.64 14.46
C LYS A 94 4.61 -0.48 13.53
N GLN A 95 3.42 -1.00 13.75
CA GLN A 95 2.85 -2.11 13.01
C GLN A 95 1.35 -1.94 12.79
N ARG A 96 0.88 -2.25 11.57
CA ARG A 96 -0.54 -2.37 11.22
C ARG A 96 -0.71 -3.56 10.29
N LYS A 97 -1.39 -4.60 10.78
CA LYS A 97 -1.65 -5.82 10.04
C LYS A 97 -3.09 -6.27 10.28
N PRO A 98 -3.92 -6.43 9.23
CA PRO A 98 -5.27 -6.96 9.40
C PRO A 98 -5.24 -8.47 9.63
N ASP A 99 -6.10 -8.96 10.51
CA ASP A 99 -6.47 -10.37 10.57
C ASP A 99 -7.70 -10.59 9.68
N ILE A 100 -7.50 -11.32 8.58
CA ILE A 100 -8.56 -11.60 7.58
C ILE A 100 -9.14 -13.00 7.70
N THR A 101 -8.83 -13.74 8.76
CA THR A 101 -9.29 -15.13 8.97
C THR A 101 -10.80 -15.24 8.81
N LYS A 102 -11.55 -14.33 9.43
CA LYS A 102 -13.02 -14.32 9.37
C LYS A 102 -13.55 -14.15 7.94
N ALA A 103 -12.94 -13.26 7.16
CA ALA A 103 -13.30 -13.03 5.76
C ALA A 103 -12.98 -14.28 4.89
N LYS A 104 -11.84 -14.90 5.10
CA LYS A 104 -11.49 -16.16 4.40
C LYS A 104 -12.49 -17.29 4.69
N GLU A 105 -12.83 -17.49 5.96
CA GLU A 105 -13.70 -18.58 6.38
C GLU A 105 -15.17 -18.35 6.02
N ASN A 106 -15.67 -17.12 6.11
CA ASN A 106 -17.10 -16.81 5.97
C ASN A 106 -17.48 -16.23 4.60
N LEU A 107 -16.56 -15.58 3.90
CA LEU A 107 -16.81 -14.96 2.60
C LEU A 107 -16.09 -15.69 1.46
N ASN A 108 -15.30 -16.71 1.76
CA ASN A 108 -14.42 -17.40 0.80
C ASN A 108 -13.59 -16.41 -0.04
N TRP A 109 -13.09 -15.37 0.63
CA TRP A 109 -12.32 -14.30 0.02
C TRP A 109 -10.93 -14.17 0.64
N GLU A 110 -9.94 -13.94 -0.19
CA GLU A 110 -8.59 -13.56 0.19
C GLU A 110 -7.97 -12.66 -0.89
N PRO A 111 -6.96 -11.84 -0.55
CA PRO A 111 -6.28 -11.03 -1.55
C PRO A 111 -5.48 -11.91 -2.51
N ASN A 112 -5.54 -11.59 -3.80
CA ASN A 112 -4.88 -12.34 -4.89
C ASN A 112 -3.77 -11.57 -5.57
N VAL A 113 -3.73 -10.24 -5.45
CA VAL A 113 -2.73 -9.40 -6.12
C VAL A 113 -1.51 -9.26 -5.22
N ASP A 114 -0.36 -9.72 -5.70
CA ASP A 114 0.90 -9.50 -4.98
C ASP A 114 1.31 -8.02 -5.00
N LEU A 115 2.21 -7.64 -4.10
CA LEU A 115 2.61 -6.25 -3.92
C LEU A 115 3.24 -5.65 -5.19
N GLU A 116 4.16 -6.38 -5.82
CA GLU A 116 4.90 -5.88 -7.00
C GLU A 116 3.95 -5.63 -8.16
N SER A 117 3.03 -6.55 -8.42
CA SER A 117 1.98 -6.40 -9.44
C SER A 117 1.07 -5.20 -9.14
N GLY A 118 0.59 -5.08 -7.92
CA GLY A 118 -0.25 -3.96 -7.49
C GLY A 118 0.45 -2.61 -7.56
N LEU A 119 1.74 -2.57 -7.18
CA LEU A 119 2.56 -1.36 -7.30
C LEU A 119 2.79 -0.97 -8.76
N THR A 120 3.07 -1.92 -9.64
CA THR A 120 3.26 -1.67 -11.08
C THR A 120 2.02 -0.99 -11.67
N LEU A 121 0.84 -1.54 -11.43
CA LEU A 121 -0.42 -0.96 -11.88
C LEU A 121 -0.67 0.44 -11.30
N THR A 122 -0.33 0.63 -10.03
CA THR A 122 -0.48 1.93 -9.34
C THR A 122 0.50 2.96 -9.89
N ILE A 123 1.75 2.58 -10.16
CA ILE A 123 2.76 3.44 -10.78
C ILE A 123 2.30 3.88 -12.17
N ASP A 124 1.80 2.97 -12.98
CA ASP A 124 1.31 3.29 -14.33
C ASP A 124 0.12 4.25 -14.28
N TRP A 125 -0.77 4.08 -13.33
CA TRP A 125 -1.86 5.02 -13.10
C TRP A 125 -1.35 6.41 -12.69
N ILE A 126 -0.40 6.48 -11.73
CA ILE A 126 0.17 7.75 -11.27
C ILE A 126 0.91 8.46 -12.41
N LYS A 127 1.67 7.73 -13.25
CA LYS A 127 2.32 8.31 -14.44
C LYS A 127 1.31 9.02 -15.34
N LYS A 128 0.17 8.38 -15.59
CA LYS A 128 -0.90 8.98 -16.42
C LYS A 128 -1.49 10.23 -15.77
N GLU A 129 -1.69 10.22 -14.45
CA GLU A 129 -2.21 11.38 -13.72
C GLU A 129 -1.23 12.56 -13.72
N LEU A 130 0.08 12.30 -13.60
CA LEU A 130 1.11 13.34 -13.64
C LEU A 130 1.28 14.00 -15.01
N THR A 131 0.86 13.33 -16.09
CA THR A 131 0.95 13.84 -17.47
C THR A 131 -0.30 14.56 -17.97
N LYS A 132 -1.34 14.63 -17.17
CA LYS A 132 -2.59 15.32 -17.49
C LYS A 132 -2.49 16.84 -17.49
#